data_8002c370032f33e9c469c5fdc3e2ae09
#
_entry.id   8002c370032f33e9c469c5fdc3e2ae09
#
_cell.length_a   1.000
_cell.length_b   1.000
_cell.length_c   1.000
_cell.angle_alpha   90.00
_cell.angle_beta   90.00
_cell.angle_gamma   90.00
#
_symmetry.space_group_name_H-M   'P 1'
#
loop_
_entity.id
_entity.type
_entity.pdbx_description
1 polymer ?
#
loop_
_entity_poly.entity_id
_entity_poly.type
_entity_poly.pdbx_seq_one_letter_code
_entity_poly.pdbx_strand_id
1 'polypeptide(L)'
;MLIDITLKITPKMAKDAQGNEKKALVGHLGTHFDVMNKEFPLEYTRRKGIIFDVSSVTDRDIEITDIDLSKLEKDMFVAFCTGFIEKEGYGTKTYFSKHPQLSNN
;
A
#
# COMPACT_ATOMS: atom_id res chain seq x y z
N MET A 1 -21.47 3.95 2.97
CA MET A 1 -20.76 3.13 3.99
C MET A 1 -19.35 3.66 4.14
N LEU A 2 -18.88 3.85 5.36
CA LEU A 2 -17.49 4.18 5.66
C LEU A 2 -16.75 2.90 6.04
N ILE A 3 -15.59 2.67 5.43
CA ILE A 3 -14.74 1.52 5.73
C ILE A 3 -13.40 2.07 6.22
N ASP A 4 -13.02 1.72 7.45
CA ASP A 4 -11.73 2.08 8.00
C ASP A 4 -10.68 1.07 7.55
N ILE A 5 -9.72 1.54 6.74
CA ILE A 5 -8.60 0.74 6.23
C ILE A 5 -7.27 1.11 6.91
N THR A 6 -7.34 1.83 8.04
CA THR A 6 -6.14 2.28 8.76
C THR A 6 -5.41 1.11 9.40
N LEU A 7 -4.13 0.95 9.09
CA LEU A 7 -3.25 0.04 9.81
C LEU A 7 -2.90 0.66 11.18
N LYS A 8 -3.39 0.05 12.25
CA LYS A 8 -3.04 0.46 13.61
C LYS A 8 -1.62 -0.01 13.96
N ILE A 9 -0.74 0.93 14.21
CA ILE A 9 0.64 0.63 14.61
C ILE A 9 0.67 0.15 16.06
N THR A 10 1.22 -1.03 16.25
CA THR A 10 1.45 -1.64 17.57
C THR A 10 2.87 -1.40 18.05
N PRO A 11 3.15 -1.49 19.36
CA PRO A 11 4.52 -1.42 19.88
C PRO A 11 5.47 -2.45 19.24
N LYS A 12 4.97 -3.63 18.89
CA LYS A 12 5.75 -4.64 18.17
C LYS A 12 6.14 -4.16 16.77
N MET A 13 5.20 -3.63 16.01
CA MET A 13 5.46 -3.09 14.66
C MET A 13 6.49 -1.96 14.71
N ALA A 14 6.36 -1.05 15.67
CA ALA A 14 7.31 0.03 15.85
C ALA A 14 8.72 -0.48 16.18
N LYS A 15 8.82 -1.53 17.03
CA LYS A 15 10.09 -2.19 17.36
C LYS A 15 10.68 -2.89 16.13
N ASP A 16 9.88 -3.64 15.38
CA ASP A 16 10.33 -4.36 14.19
C ASP A 16 10.80 -3.40 13.09
N ALA A 17 10.27 -2.18 13.05
CA ALA A 17 10.64 -1.13 12.09
C ALA A 17 11.97 -0.42 12.43
N GLN A 18 12.56 -0.60 13.61
CA GLN A 18 13.78 0.10 14.02
C GLN A 18 14.97 -0.12 13.06
N GLY A 19 15.05 -1.28 12.42
CA GLY A 19 16.05 -1.54 11.37
C GLY A 19 15.77 -0.82 10.04
N ASN A 20 14.70 -0.03 9.96
CA ASN A 20 14.26 0.68 8.76
C ASN A 20 14.05 2.18 9.03
N GLU A 21 14.92 2.78 9.86
CA GLU A 21 14.77 4.15 10.35
C GLU A 21 14.59 5.16 9.23
N LYS A 22 15.24 4.99 8.09
CA LYS A 22 15.10 5.88 6.95
C LYS A 22 13.65 6.00 6.48
N LYS A 23 12.92 4.89 6.43
CA LYS A 23 11.49 4.87 6.04
C LYS A 23 10.62 5.39 7.17
N ALA A 24 10.84 4.95 8.39
CA ALA A 24 10.05 5.36 9.55
C ALA A 24 10.17 6.87 9.83
N LEU A 25 11.38 7.42 9.77
CA LEU A 25 11.65 8.84 10.06
C LEU A 25 11.07 9.80 9.02
N VAL A 26 10.87 9.35 7.78
CA VAL A 26 10.24 10.18 6.74
C VAL A 26 8.73 9.93 6.59
N GLY A 27 8.10 9.26 7.55
CA GLY A 27 6.66 9.04 7.57
C GLY A 27 6.15 7.83 6.81
N HIS A 28 7.02 6.99 6.28
CA HIS A 28 6.64 5.77 5.56
C HIS A 28 6.33 4.60 6.50
N LEU A 29 5.64 4.88 7.59
CA LEU A 29 5.21 3.87 8.55
C LEU A 29 3.69 3.91 8.70
N GLY A 30 3.04 2.73 8.56
CA GLY A 30 1.60 2.61 8.67
C GLY A 30 0.85 3.11 7.43
N THR A 31 -0.39 3.51 7.64
CA THR A 31 -1.25 4.03 6.57
C THR A 31 -0.96 5.53 6.37
N HIS A 32 -0.54 5.91 5.18
CA HIS A 32 -0.21 7.29 4.86
C HIS A 32 -0.42 7.59 3.38
N PHE A 33 -0.46 8.88 3.04
CA PHE A 33 -0.36 9.34 1.65
C PHE A 33 1.09 9.65 1.33
N ASP A 34 1.58 9.11 0.23
CA ASP A 34 2.92 9.41 -0.30
C ASP A 34 2.76 10.32 -1.52
N VAL A 35 2.99 11.60 -1.31
CA VAL A 35 2.76 12.63 -2.32
C VAL A 35 4.06 13.30 -2.80
N MET A 36 5.19 12.88 -2.24
CA MET A 36 6.52 13.43 -2.56
C MET A 36 6.56 14.95 -2.40
N ASN A 37 6.78 15.68 -3.49
CA ASN A 37 6.87 17.14 -3.54
C ASN A 37 5.58 17.83 -4.00
N LYS A 38 4.45 17.15 -3.96
CA LYS A 38 3.15 17.66 -4.39
C LYS A 38 2.21 17.82 -3.19
N GLU A 39 1.22 18.67 -3.32
CA GLU A 39 0.11 18.73 -2.39
C GLU A 39 -0.90 17.62 -2.71
N PHE A 40 -1.50 17.04 -1.66
CA PHE A 40 -2.59 16.10 -1.82
C PHE A 40 -3.92 16.87 -1.89
N PRO A 41 -4.64 16.83 -3.02
CA PRO A 41 -5.92 17.51 -3.14
C PRO A 41 -6.95 16.93 -2.17
N LEU A 42 -7.56 17.76 -1.32
CA LEU A 42 -8.50 17.30 -0.29
C LEU A 42 -9.73 16.60 -0.89
N GLU A 43 -10.14 16.95 -2.10
CA GLU A 43 -11.24 16.27 -2.79
C GLU A 43 -10.94 14.79 -3.07
N TYR A 44 -9.69 14.36 -3.05
CA TYR A 44 -9.32 12.94 -3.22
C TYR A 44 -9.53 12.11 -1.96
N THR A 45 -9.85 12.72 -0.84
CA THR A 45 -10.21 11.99 0.38
C THR A 45 -11.55 11.27 0.28
N ARG A 46 -12.37 11.60 -0.73
CA ARG A 46 -13.65 10.94 -0.99
C ARG A 46 -13.78 10.60 -2.47
N ARG A 47 -13.58 9.34 -2.80
CA ARG A 47 -13.63 8.83 -4.18
C ARG A 47 -14.41 7.51 -4.24
N LYS A 48 -14.97 7.20 -5.41
CA LYS A 48 -15.39 5.84 -5.74
C LYS A 48 -14.15 4.96 -5.74
N GLY A 49 -14.22 3.80 -5.11
CA GLY A 49 -13.06 2.92 -4.96
C GLY A 49 -13.30 1.55 -5.57
N ILE A 50 -12.21 0.89 -5.93
CA ILE A 50 -12.16 -0.51 -6.32
C ILE A 50 -10.97 -1.20 -5.66
N ILE A 51 -11.13 -2.47 -5.33
CA ILE A 51 -10.05 -3.30 -4.79
C ILE A 51 -9.80 -4.43 -5.78
N PHE A 52 -8.54 -4.60 -6.19
CA PHE A 52 -8.08 -5.77 -6.93
C PHE A 52 -7.35 -6.72 -5.97
N ASP A 53 -7.78 -7.98 -5.96
CA ASP A 53 -7.03 -9.03 -5.27
C ASP A 53 -5.90 -9.50 -6.18
N VAL A 54 -4.68 -9.16 -5.79
CA VAL A 54 -3.43 -9.54 -6.47
C VAL A 54 -2.55 -10.41 -5.57
N SER A 55 -3.13 -11.06 -4.58
CA SER A 55 -2.41 -11.91 -3.61
C SER A 55 -1.73 -13.12 -4.25
N SER A 56 -2.15 -13.51 -5.45
CA SER A 56 -1.49 -14.56 -6.25
C SER A 56 -0.23 -14.10 -6.97
N VAL A 57 0.01 -12.78 -7.07
CA VAL A 57 1.23 -12.22 -7.67
C VAL A 57 2.34 -12.27 -6.65
N THR A 58 3.31 -13.16 -6.86
CA THR A 58 4.44 -13.37 -5.95
C THR A 58 5.76 -13.26 -6.69
N ASP A 59 6.78 -12.76 -5.98
CA ASP A 59 8.17 -12.67 -6.46
C ASP A 59 8.38 -11.87 -7.76
N ARG A 60 7.44 -10.99 -8.07
CA ARG A 60 7.53 -10.04 -9.19
C ARG A 60 6.64 -8.82 -8.93
N ASP A 61 6.81 -7.78 -9.73
CA ASP A 61 5.94 -6.61 -9.71
C ASP A 61 4.53 -6.95 -10.22
N ILE A 62 3.56 -6.17 -9.74
CA ILE A 62 2.18 -6.21 -10.21
C ILE A 62 2.13 -5.48 -11.55
N GLU A 63 1.65 -6.17 -12.57
CA GLU A 63 1.53 -5.64 -13.92
C GLU A 63 0.09 -5.28 -14.30
N ILE A 64 -0.06 -4.47 -15.32
CA ILE A 64 -1.38 -4.07 -15.84
C ILE A 64 -2.23 -5.28 -16.24
N THR A 65 -1.61 -6.39 -16.62
CA THR A 65 -2.27 -7.64 -16.97
C THR A 65 -2.83 -8.41 -15.77
N ASP A 66 -2.43 -8.04 -14.55
CA ASP A 66 -2.95 -8.66 -13.32
C ASP A 66 -4.29 -8.08 -12.86
N ILE A 67 -4.77 -7.03 -13.52
CA ILE A 67 -6.01 -6.33 -13.16
C ILE A 67 -6.97 -6.24 -14.34
N ASP A 68 -8.26 -6.16 -14.02
CA ASP A 68 -9.31 -5.96 -15.02
C ASP A 68 -9.53 -4.46 -15.26
N LEU A 69 -8.88 -3.93 -16.31
CA LEU A 69 -8.96 -2.52 -16.69
C LEU A 69 -10.38 -2.06 -17.03
N SER A 70 -11.26 -2.97 -17.45
CA SER A 70 -12.65 -2.62 -17.79
C SER A 70 -13.46 -2.12 -16.60
N LYS A 71 -12.99 -2.38 -15.40
CA LYS A 71 -13.60 -1.93 -14.13
C LYS A 71 -13.14 -0.56 -13.66
N LEU A 72 -12.15 0.02 -14.34
CA LEU A 72 -11.61 1.32 -13.97
C LEU A 72 -12.41 2.47 -14.60
N GLU A 73 -12.63 3.50 -13.81
CA GLU A 73 -13.21 4.77 -14.23
C GLU A 73 -12.24 5.90 -13.83
N LYS A 74 -12.38 7.04 -14.50
CA LYS A 74 -11.59 8.21 -14.17
C LYS A 74 -11.77 8.62 -12.70
N ASP A 75 -10.69 9.03 -12.06
CA ASP A 75 -10.68 9.56 -10.69
C ASP A 75 -11.10 8.56 -9.60
N MET A 76 -11.06 7.26 -9.87
CA MET A 76 -11.25 6.24 -8.85
C MET A 76 -10.04 6.12 -7.91
N PHE A 77 -10.32 5.74 -6.66
CA PHE A 77 -9.33 5.18 -5.76
C PHE A 77 -9.16 3.69 -6.06
N VAL A 78 -7.93 3.27 -6.35
CA VAL A 78 -7.60 1.87 -6.63
C VAL A 78 -6.76 1.31 -5.50
N ALA A 79 -7.22 0.22 -4.90
CA ALA A 79 -6.48 -0.51 -3.88
C ALA A 79 -6.07 -1.89 -4.40
N PHE A 80 -4.90 -2.35 -3.99
CA PHE A 80 -4.37 -3.67 -4.31
C PHE A 80 -4.27 -4.50 -3.03
N CYS A 81 -5.04 -5.57 -2.94
CA CYS A 81 -4.94 -6.53 -1.86
C CYS A 81 -3.84 -7.53 -2.18
N THR A 82 -2.68 -7.38 -1.57
CA THR A 82 -1.52 -8.22 -1.82
C THR A 82 -1.42 -9.41 -0.87
N GLY A 83 -2.09 -9.36 0.30
CA GLY A 83 -1.93 -10.35 1.36
C GLY A 83 -0.53 -10.38 1.99
N PHE A 84 0.34 -9.47 1.60
CA PHE A 84 1.75 -9.51 2.01
C PHE A 84 1.94 -9.21 3.50
N ILE A 85 1.09 -8.38 4.07
CA ILE A 85 1.13 -8.04 5.50
C ILE A 85 0.83 -9.25 6.40
N GLU A 86 -0.09 -10.13 5.98
CA GLU A 86 -0.41 -11.36 6.70
C GLU A 86 0.73 -12.39 6.60
N LYS A 87 1.41 -12.42 5.45
CA LYS A 87 2.48 -13.37 5.18
C LYS A 87 3.78 -13.01 5.90
N GLU A 88 4.22 -11.75 5.82
CA GLU A 88 5.56 -11.34 6.26
C GLU A 88 5.56 -10.53 7.57
N GLY A 89 4.43 -10.06 8.01
CA GLY A 89 4.31 -9.18 9.18
C GLY A 89 4.84 -7.77 8.91
N TYR A 90 4.01 -6.80 9.23
CA TYR A 90 4.36 -5.40 9.00
C TYR A 90 5.49 -4.93 9.91
N GLY A 91 6.42 -4.15 9.35
CA GLY A 91 7.54 -3.55 10.06
C GLY A 91 8.83 -4.37 9.99
N THR A 92 8.77 -5.64 9.55
CA THR A 92 9.95 -6.48 9.41
C THR A 92 10.86 -6.01 8.26
N LYS A 93 12.14 -6.37 8.31
CA LYS A 93 13.09 -6.09 7.24
C LYS A 93 12.63 -6.70 5.92
N THR A 94 12.10 -7.92 5.95
CA THR A 94 11.57 -8.61 4.77
C THR A 94 10.41 -7.85 4.17
N TYR A 95 9.46 -7.39 5.00
CA TYR A 95 8.33 -6.59 4.52
C TYR A 95 8.81 -5.36 3.75
N PHE A 96 9.70 -4.57 4.32
CA PHE A 96 10.19 -3.34 3.68
C PHE A 96 11.08 -3.56 2.46
N SER A 97 11.74 -4.72 2.34
CA SER A 97 12.64 -5.00 1.22
C SER A 97 11.99 -5.79 0.08
N LYS A 98 10.90 -6.50 0.36
CA LYS A 98 10.28 -7.44 -0.60
C LYS A 98 8.79 -7.22 -0.83
N HIS A 99 8.22 -6.12 -0.32
CA HIS A 99 6.81 -5.83 -0.57
C HIS A 99 6.54 -5.71 -2.08
N PRO A 100 5.37 -6.14 -2.55
CA PRO A 100 4.99 -6.00 -3.95
C PRO A 100 4.96 -4.53 -4.38
N GLN A 101 5.35 -4.27 -5.61
CA GLN A 101 5.34 -2.96 -6.23
C GLN A 101 4.57 -3.02 -7.55
N LEU A 102 4.12 -1.86 -8.01
CA LEU A 102 3.58 -1.73 -9.37
C LEU A 102 4.74 -1.65 -10.36
N SER A 103 4.63 -2.34 -11.49
CA SER A 103 5.60 -2.20 -12.57
C SER A 103 5.52 -0.79 -13.18
N ASN A 104 6.59 -0.39 -13.86
CA ASN A 104 6.65 0.89 -14.56
C ASN A 104 5.94 0.88 -15.93
N ASN A 105 5.28 -0.20 -16.28
CA ASN A 105 4.61 -0.38 -17.57
C ASN A 105 3.12 -0.02 -17.51
#